data_21f600f24c0d522346f93b4e9364d8dd
#
_entry.id   21f600f24c0d522346f93b4e9364d8dd
#
_cell.length_a   1.000
_cell.length_b   1.000
_cell.length_c   1.000
_cell.angle_alpha   90.00
_cell.angle_beta   90.00
_cell.angle_gamma   90.00
#
_symmetry.space_group_name_H-M   'P 1'
#
loop_
_entity.id
_entity.type
_entity.pdbx_description
1 polymer ?
#
loop_
_entity_poly.entity_id
_entity_poly.type
_entity_poly.pdbx_seq_one_letter_code
_entity_poly.pdbx_strand_id
1 'polypeptide(L)'
;MQKFLIWENNMTQIDSFREEVKQWLDDNCPASMRAGADPETPLDEVWGGRKAVYKNPESKVWLDRMGAKGWTMPTVPSEYGGGGLSKEEVKVLNEEMFAIGAKTPLLSFGIWMLAPVLLEYGSEEQKKEHLPKIIKGEIRWCQGYSEPGSGSDLASLATKAEDIGEHFMVNGQKVWTSYADKADWIFALVRTGPKEPKHDGISFLLIDMETNGVSTKPITLISGKSPFCETFFDDVKVPKSNLIGQLNAGWAIAKALLQHERAFISNFGLAAAVGSKKDLVTIAKKHIGEENGKINNGFYRSEIASHKIKEHAFGLTLQRAGDEGGKASATASMFKLYGTEHNKKRHELMIAAMGTDGVAWDGDEFDDSDKNLTKAWLRTKGNSLEGGTSEVQLNVISKRVLGLPS
;
A
#
# COMPACT_ATOMS: atom_id res chain seq x y z
N MET A 1 -8.36 2.80 43.88
CA MET A 1 -9.09 1.53 43.86
C MET A 1 -9.89 1.35 42.57
N GLN A 2 -10.75 2.29 42.16
CA GLN A 2 -11.58 2.17 40.94
C GLN A 2 -10.79 2.09 39.66
N LYS A 3 -9.70 2.88 39.47
CA LYS A 3 -8.81 2.81 38.31
C LYS A 3 -8.01 1.50 38.24
N PHE A 4 -7.68 0.89 39.36
CA PHE A 4 -6.96 -0.37 39.44
C PHE A 4 -7.87 -1.55 39.05
N LEU A 5 -9.11 -1.56 39.51
CA LEU A 5 -10.13 -2.56 39.13
C LEU A 5 -10.48 -2.50 37.60
N ILE A 6 -10.55 -1.29 37.06
CA ILE A 6 -10.77 -1.10 35.62
C ILE A 6 -9.56 -1.65 34.82
N TRP A 7 -8.35 -1.42 35.29
CA TRP A 7 -7.12 -1.91 34.65
C TRP A 7 -7.01 -3.44 34.70
N GLU A 8 -7.30 -4.06 35.84
CA GLU A 8 -7.34 -5.52 35.98
C GLU A 8 -8.41 -6.17 35.09
N ASN A 9 -9.62 -5.60 35.04
CA ASN A 9 -10.71 -6.10 34.19
C ASN A 9 -10.32 -6.00 32.70
N ASN A 10 -9.68 -4.90 32.25
CA ASN A 10 -9.22 -4.75 30.88
C ASN A 10 -8.09 -5.75 30.54
N MET A 11 -7.15 -6.00 31.45
CA MET A 11 -6.10 -7.02 31.26
C MET A 11 -6.72 -8.41 31.08
N THR A 12 -7.65 -8.80 31.96
CA THR A 12 -8.33 -10.10 31.87
C THR A 12 -9.11 -10.25 30.55
N GLN A 13 -9.73 -9.18 30.06
CA GLN A 13 -10.46 -9.17 28.81
C GLN A 13 -9.54 -9.31 27.60
N ILE A 14 -8.40 -8.64 27.58
CA ILE A 14 -7.40 -8.73 26.51
C ILE A 14 -6.74 -10.11 26.49
N ASP A 15 -6.45 -10.70 27.67
CA ASP A 15 -5.90 -12.05 27.75
C ASP A 15 -6.90 -13.09 27.24
N SER A 16 -8.20 -12.96 27.60
CA SER A 16 -9.26 -13.82 27.07
C SER A 16 -9.40 -13.69 25.56
N PHE A 17 -9.35 -12.47 25.02
CA PHE A 17 -9.40 -12.22 23.60
C PHE A 17 -8.19 -12.85 22.87
N ARG A 18 -6.99 -12.78 23.47
CA ARG A 18 -5.79 -13.44 22.93
C ARG A 18 -5.97 -14.94 22.75
N GLU A 19 -6.51 -15.61 23.78
CA GLU A 19 -6.77 -17.05 23.67
C GLU A 19 -7.85 -17.37 22.64
N GLU A 20 -8.91 -16.56 22.52
CA GLU A 20 -9.89 -16.67 21.44
C GLU A 20 -9.22 -16.55 20.05
N VAL A 21 -8.38 -15.54 19.86
CA VAL A 21 -7.66 -15.33 18.58
C VAL A 21 -6.76 -16.50 18.25
N LYS A 22 -5.97 -17.01 19.21
CA LYS A 22 -5.11 -18.17 19.00
C LYS A 22 -5.92 -19.39 18.56
N GLN A 23 -6.95 -19.73 19.31
CA GLN A 23 -7.80 -20.88 18.98
C GLN A 23 -8.44 -20.71 17.59
N TRP A 24 -8.96 -19.51 17.30
CA TRP A 24 -9.56 -19.26 16.01
C TRP A 24 -8.55 -19.37 14.87
N LEU A 25 -7.34 -18.84 15.04
CA LEU A 25 -6.27 -18.94 14.04
C LEU A 25 -5.86 -20.41 13.82
N ASP A 26 -5.77 -21.20 14.88
CA ASP A 26 -5.44 -22.62 14.79
C ASP A 26 -6.48 -23.42 14.00
N ASP A 27 -7.76 -23.12 14.22
CA ASP A 27 -8.86 -23.80 13.54
C ASP A 27 -9.09 -23.32 12.10
N ASN A 28 -8.70 -22.07 11.79
CA ASN A 28 -9.13 -21.41 10.55
C ASN A 28 -8.01 -21.01 9.58
N CYS A 29 -6.77 -20.83 10.04
CA CYS A 29 -5.67 -20.47 9.15
C CYS A 29 -5.13 -21.71 8.44
N PRO A 30 -5.27 -21.84 7.09
CA PRO A 30 -4.79 -22.99 6.35
C PRO A 30 -3.27 -23.16 6.47
N ALA A 31 -2.79 -24.40 6.35
CA ALA A 31 -1.37 -24.71 6.47
C ALA A 31 -0.48 -23.95 5.48
N SER A 32 -0.94 -23.82 4.22
CA SER A 32 -0.21 -23.06 3.18
C SER A 32 -0.18 -21.55 3.42
N MET A 33 -1.01 -21.05 4.36
CA MET A 33 -1.07 -19.63 4.73
C MET A 33 -0.23 -19.32 5.99
N ARG A 34 0.50 -20.29 6.55
CA ARG A 34 1.36 -20.15 7.75
C ARG A 34 2.84 -20.09 7.42
N ALA A 35 3.70 -19.82 8.40
CA ALA A 35 5.16 -19.88 8.27
C ALA A 35 5.63 -21.24 7.75
N GLY A 36 6.62 -21.22 6.84
CA GLY A 36 7.14 -22.43 6.21
C GLY A 36 6.36 -22.89 4.97
N ALA A 37 5.18 -22.32 4.69
CA ALA A 37 4.50 -22.47 3.41
C ALA A 37 5.32 -21.81 2.28
N ASP A 38 5.09 -22.26 1.04
CA ASP A 38 5.77 -21.72 -0.14
C ASP A 38 5.67 -20.20 -0.19
N PRO A 39 6.82 -19.48 -0.15
CA PRO A 39 6.84 -18.02 -0.19
C PRO A 39 6.50 -17.44 -1.58
N GLU A 40 6.36 -18.30 -2.59
CA GLU A 40 6.12 -17.89 -3.97
C GLU A 40 4.65 -17.71 -4.34
N THR A 41 3.72 -17.77 -3.37
CA THR A 41 2.33 -17.40 -3.63
C THR A 41 2.28 -15.98 -4.22
N PRO A 42 1.86 -15.81 -5.48
CA PRO A 42 1.88 -14.50 -6.13
C PRO A 42 1.08 -13.47 -5.33
N LEU A 43 1.62 -12.24 -5.22
CA LEU A 43 0.92 -11.11 -4.59
C LEU A 43 -0.46 -10.84 -5.24
N ASP A 44 -0.64 -11.21 -6.50
CA ASP A 44 -1.91 -11.08 -7.22
C ASP A 44 -3.08 -11.83 -6.55
N GLU A 45 -2.81 -12.92 -5.84
CA GLU A 45 -3.85 -13.71 -5.17
C GLU A 45 -4.46 -13.00 -3.95
N VAL A 46 -3.73 -12.09 -3.32
CA VAL A 46 -4.19 -11.37 -2.12
C VAL A 46 -4.96 -10.08 -2.44
N TRP A 47 -5.13 -9.70 -3.70
CA TRP A 47 -5.79 -8.45 -4.09
C TRP A 47 -7.33 -8.53 -4.19
N GLY A 48 -7.89 -9.73 -4.33
CA GLY A 48 -9.32 -9.94 -4.52
C GLY A 48 -9.87 -9.38 -5.84
N GLY A 49 -11.17 -9.14 -5.88
CA GLY A 49 -11.88 -8.57 -7.01
C GLY A 49 -12.63 -9.58 -7.89
N ARG A 50 -13.49 -9.08 -8.79
CA ARG A 50 -14.31 -9.88 -9.71
C ARG A 50 -13.47 -10.75 -10.65
N LYS A 51 -12.25 -10.31 -10.98
CA LYS A 51 -11.31 -10.95 -11.91
C LYS A 51 -10.21 -11.74 -11.19
N ALA A 52 -10.32 -11.92 -9.87
CA ALA A 52 -9.31 -12.62 -9.09
C ALA A 52 -9.24 -14.12 -9.46
N VAL A 53 -8.02 -14.59 -9.66
CA VAL A 53 -7.71 -16.01 -9.91
C VAL A 53 -6.80 -16.50 -8.79
N TYR A 54 -7.27 -17.44 -7.99
CA TYR A 54 -6.53 -18.01 -6.86
C TYR A 54 -5.80 -19.26 -7.32
N LYS A 55 -4.49 -19.19 -7.52
CA LYS A 55 -3.65 -20.36 -7.85
C LYS A 55 -3.61 -21.36 -6.71
N ASN A 56 -3.60 -20.86 -5.47
CA ASN A 56 -3.78 -21.66 -4.28
C ASN A 56 -5.21 -21.48 -3.75
N PRO A 57 -6.08 -22.51 -3.81
CA PRO A 57 -7.45 -22.42 -3.31
C PRO A 57 -7.54 -22.04 -1.82
N GLU A 58 -6.53 -22.39 -1.01
CA GLU A 58 -6.51 -22.04 0.41
C GLU A 58 -6.35 -20.53 0.65
N SER A 59 -5.78 -19.76 -0.31
CA SER A 59 -5.75 -18.29 -0.24
C SER A 59 -7.16 -17.70 -0.22
N LYS A 60 -8.08 -18.26 -1.04
CA LYS A 60 -9.49 -17.84 -1.05
C LYS A 60 -10.19 -18.24 0.23
N VAL A 61 -9.98 -19.46 0.71
CA VAL A 61 -10.55 -19.92 1.99
C VAL A 61 -10.10 -19.01 3.14
N TRP A 62 -8.82 -18.66 3.16
CA TRP A 62 -8.27 -17.75 4.17
C TRP A 62 -8.91 -16.35 4.10
N LEU A 63 -9.01 -15.79 2.91
CA LEU A 63 -9.68 -14.51 2.68
C LEU A 63 -11.14 -14.55 3.15
N ASP A 64 -11.89 -15.60 2.81
CA ASP A 64 -13.30 -15.72 3.17
C ASP A 64 -13.50 -15.81 4.69
N ARG A 65 -12.67 -16.59 5.38
CA ARG A 65 -12.73 -16.72 6.84
C ARG A 65 -12.40 -15.41 7.56
N MET A 66 -11.33 -14.73 7.13
CA MET A 66 -10.92 -13.44 7.69
C MET A 66 -11.95 -12.33 7.38
N GLY A 67 -12.49 -12.33 6.14
CA GLY A 67 -13.54 -11.40 5.73
C GLY A 67 -14.85 -11.61 6.48
N ALA A 68 -15.25 -12.87 6.75
CA ALA A 68 -16.44 -13.19 7.55
C ALA A 68 -16.34 -12.69 9.00
N LYS A 69 -15.12 -12.71 9.58
CA LYS A 69 -14.83 -12.13 10.91
C LYS A 69 -14.67 -10.59 10.87
N GLY A 70 -14.64 -9.99 9.67
CA GLY A 70 -14.29 -8.57 9.50
C GLY A 70 -12.82 -8.26 9.82
N TRP A 71 -11.96 -9.27 9.96
CA TRP A 71 -10.56 -9.11 10.38
C TRP A 71 -9.62 -8.72 9.25
N THR A 72 -10.10 -8.67 8.02
CA THR A 72 -9.40 -7.96 6.93
C THR A 72 -9.37 -6.45 7.15
N MET A 73 -10.36 -5.92 7.89
CA MET A 73 -10.44 -4.53 8.35
C MET A 73 -10.92 -4.48 9.82
N PRO A 74 -10.08 -4.88 10.77
CA PRO A 74 -10.48 -5.16 12.14
C PRO A 74 -11.01 -3.94 12.90
N THR A 75 -10.61 -2.72 12.55
CA THR A 75 -11.06 -1.48 13.22
C THR A 75 -12.36 -0.89 12.65
N VAL A 76 -12.80 -1.37 11.49
CA VAL A 76 -14.05 -0.87 10.88
C VAL A 76 -15.23 -1.35 11.70
N PRO A 77 -16.27 -0.49 11.93
CA PRO A 77 -17.47 -0.88 12.65
C PRO A 77 -18.13 -2.13 12.06
N SER A 78 -18.64 -2.99 12.93
CA SER A 78 -19.30 -4.25 12.56
C SER A 78 -20.56 -4.05 11.71
N GLU A 79 -21.23 -2.90 11.85
CA GLU A 79 -22.38 -2.52 11.00
C GLU A 79 -22.05 -2.40 9.51
N TYR A 80 -20.77 -2.17 9.17
CA TYR A 80 -20.25 -2.18 7.79
C TYR A 80 -19.48 -3.46 7.47
N GLY A 81 -19.56 -4.49 8.32
CA GLY A 81 -18.91 -5.78 8.11
C GLY A 81 -17.47 -5.86 8.62
N GLY A 82 -16.95 -4.84 9.29
CA GLY A 82 -15.62 -4.85 9.92
C GLY A 82 -15.61 -5.60 11.25
N GLY A 83 -14.42 -5.77 11.83
CA GLY A 83 -14.25 -6.50 13.10
C GLY A 83 -14.75 -5.74 14.34
N GLY A 84 -14.87 -4.41 14.25
CA GLY A 84 -15.25 -3.56 15.39
C GLY A 84 -14.26 -3.59 16.55
N LEU A 85 -13.02 -4.04 16.30
CA LEU A 85 -12.00 -4.24 17.34
C LEU A 85 -11.39 -2.91 17.83
N SER A 86 -11.10 -2.85 19.11
CA SER A 86 -10.28 -1.80 19.72
C SER A 86 -8.83 -1.86 19.21
N LYS A 87 -8.05 -0.80 19.48
CA LYS A 87 -6.62 -0.76 19.12
C LYS A 87 -5.81 -1.86 19.80
N GLU A 88 -6.15 -2.16 21.06
CA GLU A 88 -5.52 -3.19 21.86
C GLU A 88 -5.82 -4.58 21.31
N GLU A 89 -7.06 -4.85 20.91
CA GLU A 89 -7.47 -6.11 20.28
C GLU A 89 -6.82 -6.28 18.89
N VAL A 90 -6.73 -5.23 18.09
CA VAL A 90 -6.02 -5.26 16.81
C VAL A 90 -4.54 -5.57 16.99
N LYS A 91 -3.91 -5.03 18.04
CA LYS A 91 -2.53 -5.35 18.38
C LYS A 91 -2.37 -6.84 18.69
N VAL A 92 -3.26 -7.41 19.52
CA VAL A 92 -3.27 -8.84 19.83
C VAL A 92 -3.45 -9.68 18.56
N LEU A 93 -4.43 -9.35 17.71
CA LEU A 93 -4.67 -10.06 16.44
C LEU A 93 -3.39 -10.08 15.57
N ASN A 94 -2.73 -8.93 15.42
CA ASN A 94 -1.50 -8.83 14.63
C ASN A 94 -0.34 -9.61 15.24
N GLU A 95 -0.18 -9.60 16.56
CA GLU A 95 0.84 -10.36 17.27
C GLU A 95 0.67 -11.87 17.05
N GLU A 96 -0.56 -12.39 17.20
CA GLU A 96 -0.85 -13.81 17.04
C GLU A 96 -0.74 -14.26 15.56
N MET A 97 -1.21 -13.43 14.62
CA MET A 97 -0.98 -13.69 13.19
C MET A 97 0.52 -13.74 12.85
N PHE A 98 1.30 -12.83 13.41
CA PHE A 98 2.74 -12.80 13.23
C PHE A 98 3.42 -14.03 13.85
N ALA A 99 2.99 -14.46 15.05
CA ALA A 99 3.55 -15.61 15.75
C ALA A 99 3.45 -16.92 14.95
N ILE A 100 2.33 -17.13 14.24
CA ILE A 100 2.17 -18.29 13.35
C ILE A 100 2.68 -18.04 11.92
N GLY A 101 3.19 -16.85 11.63
CA GLY A 101 3.61 -16.43 10.30
C GLY A 101 2.47 -16.44 9.28
N ALA A 102 1.25 -16.02 9.70
CA ALA A 102 0.10 -15.98 8.82
C ALA A 102 0.32 -14.97 7.68
N LYS A 103 0.03 -15.41 6.45
CA LYS A 103 0.05 -14.52 5.28
C LYS A 103 -1.11 -13.51 5.38
N THR A 104 -0.88 -12.28 4.90
CA THR A 104 -1.92 -11.26 4.79
C THR A 104 -3.07 -11.78 3.91
N PRO A 105 -4.31 -11.80 4.41
CA PRO A 105 -5.44 -12.41 3.68
C PRO A 105 -5.88 -11.56 2.49
N LEU A 106 -5.71 -10.24 2.56
CA LEU A 106 -6.13 -9.30 1.52
C LEU A 106 -5.26 -8.04 1.55
N LEU A 107 -4.67 -7.71 0.42
CA LEU A 107 -3.95 -6.47 0.17
C LEU A 107 -4.70 -5.70 -0.93
N SER A 108 -5.33 -4.58 -0.59
CA SER A 108 -6.18 -3.85 -1.53
C SER A 108 -6.15 -2.35 -1.27
N PHE A 109 -6.10 -1.54 -2.33
CA PHE A 109 -6.29 -0.09 -2.23
C PHE A 109 -7.65 0.28 -1.60
N GLY A 110 -8.63 -0.61 -1.73
CA GLY A 110 -9.90 -0.48 -1.02
C GLY A 110 -9.71 -0.43 0.49
N ILE A 111 -8.86 -1.30 1.04
CA ILE A 111 -8.64 -1.41 2.49
C ILE A 111 -7.90 -0.19 3.06
N TRP A 112 -6.74 0.13 2.53
CA TRP A 112 -5.85 1.09 3.19
C TRP A 112 -5.88 2.50 2.61
N MET A 113 -6.60 2.71 1.48
CA MET A 113 -6.79 4.03 0.88
C MET A 113 -8.26 4.47 0.91
N LEU A 114 -9.17 3.69 0.29
CA LEU A 114 -10.54 4.13 0.07
C LEU A 114 -11.43 3.96 1.30
N ALA A 115 -11.36 2.84 2.01
CA ALA A 115 -12.27 2.59 3.15
C ALA A 115 -12.13 3.64 4.28
N PRO A 116 -10.93 4.10 4.67
CA PRO A 116 -10.81 5.22 5.60
C PRO A 116 -11.48 6.50 5.10
N VAL A 117 -11.41 6.77 3.80
CA VAL A 117 -12.06 7.92 3.16
C VAL A 117 -13.58 7.76 3.13
N LEU A 118 -14.08 6.57 2.83
CA LEU A 118 -15.51 6.27 2.88
C LEU A 118 -16.08 6.46 4.29
N LEU A 119 -15.35 6.01 5.30
CA LEU A 119 -15.78 6.18 6.70
C LEU A 119 -15.88 7.66 7.10
N GLU A 120 -14.98 8.51 6.60
CA GLU A 120 -14.91 9.93 6.95
C GLU A 120 -15.84 10.81 6.09
N TYR A 121 -15.91 10.55 4.78
CA TYR A 121 -16.57 11.45 3.80
C TYR A 121 -17.73 10.80 3.04
N GLY A 122 -17.87 9.48 3.07
CA GLY A 122 -18.92 8.77 2.33
C GLY A 122 -20.29 8.92 2.97
N SER A 123 -21.36 8.87 2.16
CA SER A 123 -22.72 8.75 2.67
C SER A 123 -22.96 7.37 3.29
N GLU A 124 -24.02 7.23 4.07
CA GLU A 124 -24.38 5.94 4.68
C GLU A 124 -24.66 4.86 3.64
N GLU A 125 -25.27 5.25 2.51
CA GLU A 125 -25.52 4.35 1.39
C GLU A 125 -24.19 3.87 0.77
N GLN A 126 -23.25 4.77 0.54
CA GLN A 126 -21.93 4.45 -0.01
C GLN A 126 -21.13 3.54 0.94
N LYS A 127 -21.16 3.80 2.26
CA LYS A 127 -20.52 2.95 3.26
C LYS A 127 -21.10 1.54 3.24
N LYS A 128 -22.43 1.41 3.28
CA LYS A 128 -23.14 0.12 3.26
C LYS A 128 -22.96 -0.64 1.95
N GLU A 129 -22.82 0.06 0.83
CA GLU A 129 -22.60 -0.57 -0.46
C GLU A 129 -21.17 -1.10 -0.64
N HIS A 130 -20.17 -0.28 -0.29
CA HIS A 130 -18.79 -0.56 -0.67
C HIS A 130 -17.95 -1.22 0.43
N LEU A 131 -18.13 -0.83 1.71
CA LEU A 131 -17.28 -1.35 2.80
C LEU A 131 -17.37 -2.88 2.96
N PRO A 132 -18.56 -3.51 2.97
CA PRO A 132 -18.66 -4.96 3.08
C PRO A 132 -17.95 -5.70 1.92
N LYS A 133 -18.08 -5.18 0.70
CA LYS A 133 -17.44 -5.77 -0.49
C LYS A 133 -15.91 -5.60 -0.45
N ILE A 134 -15.41 -4.45 0.05
CA ILE A 134 -13.98 -4.21 0.27
C ILE A 134 -13.43 -5.20 1.31
N ILE A 135 -14.10 -5.34 2.44
CA ILE A 135 -13.71 -6.21 3.56
C ILE A 135 -13.62 -7.68 3.13
N LYS A 136 -14.57 -8.14 2.31
CA LYS A 136 -14.60 -9.50 1.80
C LYS A 136 -13.70 -9.73 0.57
N GLY A 137 -13.06 -8.66 0.06
CA GLY A 137 -12.24 -8.75 -1.15
C GLY A 137 -13.05 -9.06 -2.42
N GLU A 138 -14.36 -8.74 -2.46
CA GLU A 138 -15.23 -8.97 -3.59
C GLU A 138 -15.00 -7.96 -4.73
N ILE A 139 -14.48 -6.79 -4.39
CA ILE A 139 -14.16 -5.70 -5.36
C ILE A 139 -12.72 -5.24 -5.18
N ARG A 140 -12.01 -5.10 -6.30
CA ARG A 140 -10.66 -4.57 -6.37
C ARG A 140 -10.68 -3.12 -6.85
N TRP A 141 -9.97 -2.25 -6.15
CA TRP A 141 -9.89 -0.82 -6.43
C TRP A 141 -8.56 -0.43 -7.03
N CYS A 142 -8.57 0.59 -7.90
CA CYS A 142 -7.38 1.31 -8.31
C CYS A 142 -7.54 2.82 -8.11
N GLN A 143 -6.41 3.55 -8.16
CA GLN A 143 -6.36 4.99 -7.92
C GLN A 143 -6.15 5.76 -9.22
N GLY A 144 -7.07 6.68 -9.54
CA GLY A 144 -7.03 7.55 -10.71
C GLY A 144 -6.70 8.99 -10.35
N TYR A 145 -5.43 9.27 -10.00
CA TYR A 145 -5.00 10.63 -9.62
C TYR A 145 -4.21 11.30 -10.73
N SER A 146 -2.99 10.83 -10.97
CA SER A 146 -2.06 11.44 -11.92
C SER A 146 -2.58 11.43 -13.37
N GLU A 147 -2.21 12.46 -14.12
CA GLU A 147 -2.46 12.58 -15.56
C GLU A 147 -1.13 12.84 -16.27
N PRO A 148 -1.04 12.68 -17.60
CA PRO A 148 0.19 12.97 -18.35
C PRO A 148 0.76 14.37 -18.09
N GLY A 149 -0.13 15.37 -17.88
CA GLY A 149 0.24 16.75 -17.55
C GLY A 149 0.19 17.12 -16.06
N SER A 150 -0.19 16.19 -15.16
CA SER A 150 -0.46 16.49 -13.74
C SER A 150 0.00 15.37 -12.83
N GLY A 151 1.30 15.35 -12.52
CA GLY A 151 1.90 14.44 -11.53
C GLY A 151 2.14 15.16 -10.21
N SER A 152 3.32 15.78 -10.04
CA SER A 152 3.67 16.56 -8.84
C SER A 152 2.75 17.75 -8.62
N ASP A 153 2.32 18.46 -9.67
CA ASP A 153 1.25 19.46 -9.63
C ASP A 153 -0.11 18.80 -9.89
N LEU A 154 -0.52 17.91 -8.97
CA LEU A 154 -1.75 17.14 -9.10
C LEU A 154 -2.99 18.03 -9.21
N ALA A 155 -2.99 19.20 -8.57
CA ALA A 155 -4.11 20.12 -8.63
C ALA A 155 -4.39 20.71 -10.04
N SER A 156 -3.47 20.55 -10.98
CA SER A 156 -3.64 20.95 -12.38
C SER A 156 -4.35 19.91 -13.24
N LEU A 157 -4.89 18.83 -12.64
CA LEU A 157 -5.63 17.78 -13.34
C LEU A 157 -6.73 18.34 -14.24
N ALA A 158 -6.95 17.69 -15.40
CA ALA A 158 -7.82 18.14 -16.47
C ALA A 158 -8.94 17.15 -16.85
N THR A 159 -8.90 15.90 -16.36
CA THR A 159 -10.00 14.94 -16.56
C THR A 159 -11.29 15.57 -16.10
N LYS A 160 -12.22 15.84 -17.06
CA LYS A 160 -13.42 16.63 -16.83
C LYS A 160 -14.59 15.73 -16.44
N ALA A 161 -15.45 16.20 -15.56
CA ALA A 161 -16.72 15.60 -15.25
C ALA A 161 -17.82 16.66 -15.35
N GLU A 162 -18.58 16.62 -16.44
CA GLU A 162 -19.68 17.55 -16.70
C GLU A 162 -20.97 17.05 -16.06
N ASP A 163 -21.68 17.94 -15.38
CA ASP A 163 -23.01 17.65 -14.85
C ASP A 163 -24.04 17.54 -16.00
N ILE A 164 -24.62 16.37 -16.15
CA ILE A 164 -25.67 16.08 -17.17
C ILE A 164 -27.00 15.62 -16.54
N GLY A 165 -27.33 16.16 -15.38
CA GLY A 165 -28.54 15.83 -14.63
C GLY A 165 -28.30 14.76 -13.58
N GLU A 166 -28.76 13.54 -13.73
CA GLU A 166 -28.58 12.45 -12.77
C GLU A 166 -27.15 11.85 -12.78
N HIS A 167 -26.30 12.22 -13.76
CA HIS A 167 -24.97 11.68 -13.98
C HIS A 167 -23.95 12.80 -14.20
N PHE A 168 -22.69 12.41 -14.04
CA PHE A 168 -21.55 13.14 -14.61
C PHE A 168 -21.11 12.45 -15.90
N MET A 169 -20.79 13.24 -16.93
CA MET A 169 -20.11 12.79 -18.14
C MET A 169 -18.61 12.99 -17.95
N VAL A 170 -17.86 11.88 -17.85
CA VAL A 170 -16.43 11.93 -17.57
C VAL A 170 -15.63 11.72 -18.84
N ASN A 171 -14.69 12.65 -19.11
CA ASN A 171 -13.78 12.61 -20.25
C ASN A 171 -12.38 12.97 -19.82
N GLY A 172 -11.39 12.16 -20.23
CA GLY A 172 -9.99 12.42 -19.94
C GLY A 172 -9.14 11.17 -19.83
N GLN A 173 -7.95 11.33 -19.22
CA GLN A 173 -6.96 10.28 -19.12
C GLN A 173 -6.26 10.34 -17.76
N LYS A 174 -6.08 9.16 -17.15
CA LYS A 174 -5.20 8.97 -15.99
C LYS A 174 -3.97 8.15 -16.39
N VAL A 175 -2.88 8.33 -15.67
CA VAL A 175 -1.62 7.62 -15.89
C VAL A 175 -1.06 7.11 -14.57
N TRP A 176 -0.23 6.08 -14.62
CA TRP A 176 0.33 5.40 -13.45
C TRP A 176 -0.73 4.77 -12.55
N THR A 177 -1.88 4.41 -13.12
CA THR A 177 -2.97 3.75 -12.41
C THR A 177 -2.59 2.31 -12.12
N SER A 178 -2.26 2.02 -10.85
CA SER A 178 -1.77 0.69 -10.46
C SER A 178 -2.83 -0.37 -10.69
N TYR A 179 -2.49 -1.38 -11.52
CA TYR A 179 -3.30 -2.55 -11.83
C TYR A 179 -4.73 -2.22 -12.31
N ALA A 180 -4.92 -1.11 -13.04
CA ALA A 180 -6.24 -0.73 -13.53
C ALA A 180 -6.85 -1.77 -14.48
N ASP A 181 -6.03 -2.52 -15.21
CA ASP A 181 -6.42 -3.65 -16.07
C ASP A 181 -7.05 -4.82 -15.29
N LYS A 182 -6.81 -4.89 -14.00
CA LYS A 182 -7.30 -5.93 -13.09
C LYS A 182 -8.31 -5.40 -12.07
N ALA A 183 -8.50 -4.09 -11.99
CA ALA A 183 -9.41 -3.47 -11.04
C ALA A 183 -10.86 -3.54 -11.51
N ASP A 184 -11.77 -3.56 -10.55
CA ASP A 184 -13.21 -3.51 -10.77
C ASP A 184 -13.74 -2.08 -10.67
N TRP A 185 -13.11 -1.28 -9.82
CA TRP A 185 -13.48 0.11 -9.55
C TRP A 185 -12.26 1.02 -9.48
N ILE A 186 -12.43 2.27 -9.87
CA ILE A 186 -11.44 3.33 -9.71
C ILE A 186 -12.01 4.46 -8.84
N PHE A 187 -11.25 4.93 -7.87
CA PHE A 187 -11.51 6.21 -7.23
C PHE A 187 -10.64 7.28 -7.90
N ALA A 188 -11.30 8.27 -8.47
CA ALA A 188 -10.67 9.25 -9.35
C ALA A 188 -10.89 10.69 -8.89
N LEU A 189 -9.85 11.52 -9.05
CA LEU A 189 -9.99 12.96 -8.99
C LEU A 189 -10.36 13.49 -10.36
N VAL A 190 -11.42 14.31 -10.43
CA VAL A 190 -11.92 14.88 -11.68
C VAL A 190 -12.18 16.38 -11.53
N ARG A 191 -12.17 17.09 -12.65
CA ARG A 191 -12.46 18.53 -12.71
C ARG A 191 -13.95 18.72 -12.94
N THR A 192 -14.65 19.23 -11.92
CA THR A 192 -16.09 19.56 -11.95
C THR A 192 -16.36 21.07 -11.91
N GLY A 193 -15.36 21.85 -11.56
CA GLY A 193 -15.43 23.32 -11.44
C GLY A 193 -14.27 24.04 -12.13
N PRO A 194 -14.10 25.33 -11.86
CA PRO A 194 -13.08 26.15 -12.50
C PRO A 194 -11.67 25.66 -12.19
N LYS A 195 -10.73 26.04 -13.06
CA LYS A 195 -9.30 25.73 -12.85
C LYS A 195 -8.62 26.68 -11.86
N GLU A 196 -9.21 27.84 -11.62
CA GLU A 196 -8.68 28.81 -10.66
C GLU A 196 -9.78 29.18 -9.64
N PRO A 197 -9.51 29.09 -8.34
CA PRO A 197 -8.31 28.50 -7.72
C PRO A 197 -8.22 26.98 -8.00
N LYS A 198 -7.01 26.47 -8.27
CA LYS A 198 -6.79 25.08 -8.74
C LYS A 198 -7.50 24.01 -7.90
N HIS A 199 -7.56 24.22 -6.59
CA HIS A 199 -8.05 23.20 -5.65
C HIS A 199 -9.58 23.16 -5.55
N ASP A 200 -10.25 24.24 -5.89
CA ASP A 200 -11.69 24.42 -5.61
C ASP A 200 -12.61 23.78 -6.65
N GLY A 201 -12.08 23.37 -7.79
CA GLY A 201 -12.85 22.73 -8.86
C GLY A 201 -12.66 21.24 -8.99
N ILE A 202 -12.18 20.56 -7.95
CA ILE A 202 -11.87 19.12 -7.97
C ILE A 202 -12.91 18.35 -7.16
N SER A 203 -13.41 17.26 -7.74
CA SER A 203 -14.29 16.29 -7.07
C SER A 203 -13.68 14.91 -7.02
N PHE A 204 -14.21 14.06 -6.13
CA PHE A 204 -13.77 12.69 -5.92
C PHE A 204 -14.89 11.75 -6.35
N LEU A 205 -14.70 10.99 -7.43
CA LEU A 205 -15.68 10.07 -7.99
C LEU A 205 -15.26 8.61 -7.87
N LEU A 206 -16.25 7.75 -7.63
CA LEU A 206 -16.12 6.30 -7.76
C LEU A 206 -16.67 5.89 -9.12
N ILE A 207 -15.88 5.18 -9.92
CA ILE A 207 -16.26 4.78 -11.28
C ILE A 207 -16.06 3.26 -11.40
N ASP A 208 -17.10 2.54 -11.85
CA ASP A 208 -16.98 1.11 -12.19
C ASP A 208 -16.17 1.00 -13.48
N MET A 209 -15.12 0.18 -13.47
CA MET A 209 -14.20 0.00 -14.60
C MET A 209 -14.84 -0.75 -15.78
N GLU A 210 -16.03 -1.36 -15.57
CA GLU A 210 -16.83 -1.99 -16.64
C GLU A 210 -17.83 -1.01 -17.27
N THR A 211 -17.89 0.24 -16.80
CA THR A 211 -18.72 1.27 -17.43
C THR A 211 -18.28 1.51 -18.88
N ASN A 212 -19.24 1.57 -19.79
CA ASN A 212 -18.96 1.84 -21.20
C ASN A 212 -18.17 3.16 -21.36
N GLY A 213 -17.10 3.13 -22.18
CA GLY A 213 -16.19 4.26 -22.39
C GLY A 213 -14.94 4.22 -21.49
N VAL A 214 -14.86 3.32 -20.48
CA VAL A 214 -13.64 3.11 -19.72
C VAL A 214 -12.74 2.10 -20.44
N SER A 215 -11.47 2.44 -20.61
CA SER A 215 -10.45 1.52 -21.15
C SER A 215 -9.11 1.71 -20.48
N THR A 216 -8.28 0.66 -20.54
CA THR A 216 -6.95 0.67 -19.92
C THR A 216 -5.89 0.20 -20.89
N LYS A 217 -4.67 0.75 -20.77
CA LYS A 217 -3.50 0.33 -21.53
C LYS A 217 -2.33 0.12 -20.58
N PRO A 218 -1.84 -1.12 -20.42
CA PRO A 218 -0.70 -1.41 -19.57
C PRO A 218 0.57 -0.68 -19.99
N ILE A 219 1.36 -0.20 -19.02
CA ILE A 219 2.65 0.47 -19.21
C ILE A 219 3.75 -0.52 -18.85
N THR A 220 4.56 -0.94 -19.83
CA THR A 220 5.72 -1.79 -19.56
C THR A 220 6.85 -0.97 -18.98
N LEU A 221 7.27 -1.31 -17.76
CA LEU A 221 8.40 -0.68 -17.09
C LEU A 221 9.73 -1.22 -17.61
N ILE A 222 10.82 -0.50 -17.33
CA ILE A 222 12.20 -0.96 -17.62
C ILE A 222 12.51 -2.32 -16.97
N SER A 223 11.83 -2.70 -15.90
CA SER A 223 11.93 -4.02 -15.25
C SER A 223 11.26 -5.17 -16.03
N GLY A 224 10.62 -4.88 -17.17
CA GLY A 224 9.83 -5.85 -17.95
C GLY A 224 8.43 -6.14 -17.36
N LYS A 225 8.11 -5.66 -16.16
CA LYS A 225 6.79 -5.80 -15.55
C LYS A 225 5.88 -4.63 -15.91
N SER A 226 4.56 -4.84 -15.85
CA SER A 226 3.55 -3.82 -16.16
C SER A 226 2.52 -3.68 -15.03
N PRO A 227 2.91 -3.15 -13.85
CA PRO A 227 1.99 -2.96 -12.74
C PRO A 227 1.15 -1.68 -12.86
N PHE A 228 1.39 -0.85 -13.85
CA PHE A 228 0.70 0.43 -14.07
C PHE A 228 0.03 0.48 -15.43
N CYS A 229 -1.05 1.26 -15.51
CA CYS A 229 -1.79 1.51 -16.76
C CYS A 229 -1.97 3.00 -17.01
N GLU A 230 -2.16 3.35 -18.27
CA GLU A 230 -2.96 4.47 -18.67
C GLU A 230 -4.44 4.06 -18.55
N THR A 231 -5.30 4.96 -18.10
CA THR A 231 -6.76 4.75 -18.00
C THR A 231 -7.46 5.87 -18.73
N PHE A 232 -8.31 5.52 -19.66
CA PHE A 232 -9.03 6.47 -20.52
C PHE A 232 -10.51 6.49 -20.18
N PHE A 233 -11.10 7.67 -20.22
CA PHE A 233 -12.53 7.91 -20.08
C PHE A 233 -13.02 8.64 -21.32
N ASP A 234 -13.94 8.01 -22.06
CA ASP A 234 -14.54 8.52 -23.29
C ASP A 234 -16.07 8.48 -23.14
N ASP A 235 -16.66 9.63 -22.87
CA ASP A 235 -18.08 9.80 -22.58
C ASP A 235 -18.64 8.84 -21.50
N VAL A 236 -17.87 8.65 -20.42
CA VAL A 236 -18.23 7.75 -19.32
C VAL A 236 -19.30 8.37 -18.44
N LYS A 237 -20.48 7.73 -18.38
CA LYS A 237 -21.61 8.17 -17.53
C LYS A 237 -21.45 7.62 -16.12
N VAL A 238 -21.25 8.50 -15.15
CA VAL A 238 -21.08 8.16 -13.73
C VAL A 238 -22.25 8.72 -12.92
N PRO A 239 -23.01 7.88 -12.19
CA PRO A 239 -24.11 8.35 -11.34
C PRO A 239 -23.65 9.38 -10.31
N LYS A 240 -24.47 10.39 -10.03
CA LYS A 240 -24.16 11.39 -8.98
C LYS A 240 -24.03 10.79 -7.58
N SER A 241 -24.68 9.66 -7.32
CA SER A 241 -24.52 8.88 -6.08
C SER A 241 -23.09 8.38 -5.84
N ASN A 242 -22.25 8.36 -6.87
CA ASN A 242 -20.84 7.96 -6.79
C ASN A 242 -19.89 9.12 -6.44
N LEU A 243 -20.42 10.33 -6.21
CA LEU A 243 -19.66 11.46 -5.70
C LEU A 243 -19.41 11.28 -4.20
N ILE A 244 -18.15 11.25 -3.79
CA ILE A 244 -17.77 11.22 -2.37
C ILE A 244 -17.68 12.65 -1.83
N GLY A 245 -18.37 12.90 -0.73
CA GLY A 245 -18.46 14.22 -0.11
C GLY A 245 -19.25 15.21 -0.97
N GLN A 246 -18.83 16.47 -0.96
CA GLN A 246 -19.49 17.54 -1.69
C GLN A 246 -18.83 17.82 -3.04
N LEU A 247 -19.60 18.31 -4.00
CA LEU A 247 -19.09 18.78 -5.29
C LEU A 247 -17.99 19.82 -5.09
N ASN A 248 -16.89 19.69 -5.81
CA ASN A 248 -15.69 20.55 -5.74
C ASN A 248 -14.90 20.48 -4.43
N ALA A 249 -15.22 19.57 -3.49
CA ALA A 249 -14.50 19.37 -2.24
C ALA A 249 -13.48 18.20 -2.29
N GLY A 250 -13.27 17.60 -3.44
CA GLY A 250 -12.42 16.40 -3.62
C GLY A 250 -10.95 16.60 -3.24
N TRP A 251 -10.44 17.83 -3.27
CA TRP A 251 -9.05 18.09 -2.88
C TRP A 251 -8.78 17.82 -1.38
N ALA A 252 -9.72 18.12 -0.50
CA ALA A 252 -9.61 17.80 0.92
C ALA A 252 -9.59 16.27 1.13
N ILE A 253 -10.46 15.56 0.42
CA ILE A 253 -10.55 14.10 0.43
C ILE A 253 -9.25 13.47 -0.09
N ALA A 254 -8.71 14.00 -1.20
CA ALA A 254 -7.43 13.55 -1.76
C ALA A 254 -6.28 13.68 -0.75
N LYS A 255 -6.21 14.80 0.00
CA LYS A 255 -5.19 14.99 1.03
C LYS A 255 -5.32 13.99 2.18
N ALA A 256 -6.55 13.70 2.62
CA ALA A 256 -6.82 12.70 3.65
C ALA A 256 -6.38 11.30 3.18
N LEU A 257 -6.76 10.91 1.96
CA LEU A 257 -6.36 9.63 1.37
C LEU A 257 -4.83 9.47 1.28
N LEU A 258 -4.13 10.50 0.82
CA LEU A 258 -2.65 10.49 0.73
C LEU A 258 -1.96 10.41 2.12
N GLN A 259 -2.63 10.82 3.20
CA GLN A 259 -2.13 10.59 4.57
C GLN A 259 -2.23 9.12 4.96
N HIS A 260 -3.34 8.45 4.63
CA HIS A 260 -3.52 7.02 4.86
C HIS A 260 -2.52 6.19 4.03
N GLU A 261 -2.31 6.56 2.76
CA GLU A 261 -1.31 5.95 1.89
C GLU A 261 0.09 6.02 2.49
N ARG A 262 0.54 7.19 2.93
CA ARG A 262 1.85 7.36 3.56
C ARG A 262 2.01 6.53 4.84
N ALA A 263 0.99 6.49 5.68
CA ALA A 263 1.00 5.69 6.90
C ALA A 263 1.13 4.19 6.58
N PHE A 264 0.39 3.71 5.57
CA PHE A 264 0.47 2.31 5.14
C PHE A 264 1.84 1.96 4.54
N ILE A 265 2.35 2.77 3.60
CA ILE A 265 3.67 2.53 2.97
C ILE A 265 4.78 2.50 4.02
N SER A 266 4.74 3.36 5.03
CA SER A 266 5.70 3.38 6.12
C SER A 266 5.69 2.07 6.92
N ASN A 267 4.51 1.55 7.26
CA ASN A 267 4.35 0.32 8.02
C ASN A 267 4.67 -0.93 7.17
N PHE A 268 4.20 -0.97 5.92
CA PHE A 268 4.40 -2.10 5.01
C PHE A 268 5.84 -2.21 4.53
N GLY A 269 6.49 -1.09 4.25
CA GLY A 269 7.90 -1.05 3.84
C GLY A 269 8.83 -1.66 4.90
N LEU A 270 8.53 -1.44 6.18
CA LEU A 270 9.28 -2.06 7.29
C LEU A 270 9.04 -3.58 7.36
N ALA A 271 7.80 -4.03 7.25
CA ALA A 271 7.45 -5.45 7.27
C ALA A 271 8.05 -6.21 6.08
N ALA A 272 8.03 -5.62 4.88
CA ALA A 272 8.63 -6.20 3.68
C ALA A 272 10.17 -6.26 3.78
N ALA A 273 10.81 -5.28 4.41
CA ALA A 273 12.25 -5.27 4.61
C ALA A 273 12.71 -6.36 5.60
N VAL A 274 11.92 -6.61 6.65
CA VAL A 274 12.20 -7.65 7.67
C VAL A 274 11.92 -9.06 7.13
N GLY A 275 10.93 -9.23 6.26
CA GLY A 275 10.52 -10.54 5.71
C GLY A 275 11.25 -11.00 4.44
N SER A 276 12.12 -10.17 3.84
CA SER A 276 12.80 -10.52 2.58
C SER A 276 13.87 -11.60 2.78
N LYS A 277 13.69 -12.77 2.15
CA LYS A 277 14.72 -13.82 2.07
C LYS A 277 16.01 -13.38 1.36
N LYS A 278 15.98 -12.26 0.63
CA LYS A 278 17.14 -11.69 -0.06
C LYS A 278 17.81 -10.65 0.84
N ASP A 279 18.45 -11.12 1.91
CA ASP A 279 19.29 -10.26 2.74
C ASP A 279 20.55 -9.84 1.97
N LEU A 280 20.93 -8.58 2.11
CA LEU A 280 22.12 -8.00 1.49
C LEU A 280 23.40 -8.79 1.84
N VAL A 281 23.48 -9.29 3.08
CA VAL A 281 24.62 -10.11 3.54
C VAL A 281 24.67 -11.44 2.78
N THR A 282 23.52 -12.09 2.59
CA THR A 282 23.42 -13.37 1.87
C THR A 282 23.84 -13.20 0.40
N ILE A 283 23.39 -12.15 -0.27
CA ILE A 283 23.78 -11.84 -1.66
C ILE A 283 25.30 -11.57 -1.73
N ALA A 284 25.83 -10.77 -0.81
CA ALA A 284 27.25 -10.45 -0.78
C ALA A 284 28.13 -11.70 -0.51
N LYS A 285 27.71 -12.60 0.38
CA LYS A 285 28.40 -13.88 0.62
C LYS A 285 28.37 -14.79 -0.62
N LYS A 286 27.23 -14.86 -1.32
CA LYS A 286 27.08 -15.66 -2.53
C LYS A 286 28.06 -15.22 -3.64
N HIS A 287 28.16 -13.91 -3.92
CA HIS A 287 28.87 -13.40 -5.09
C HIS A 287 30.31 -12.90 -4.82
N ILE A 288 30.56 -12.36 -3.62
CA ILE A 288 31.93 -11.91 -3.23
C ILE A 288 32.72 -13.03 -2.55
N GLY A 289 32.01 -13.99 -1.94
CA GLY A 289 32.59 -15.06 -1.13
C GLY A 289 32.73 -14.71 0.33
N GLU A 290 33.02 -15.74 1.12
CA GLU A 290 33.15 -15.68 2.58
C GLU A 290 34.47 -16.35 3.03
N GLU A 291 35.19 -15.70 3.93
CA GLU A 291 36.34 -16.24 4.58
C GLU A 291 36.26 -15.98 6.10
N ASN A 292 36.43 -17.03 6.92
CA ASN A 292 36.33 -16.96 8.37
C ASN A 292 35.03 -16.27 8.89
N GLY A 293 33.90 -16.56 8.27
CA GLY A 293 32.59 -15.97 8.62
C GLY A 293 32.37 -14.52 8.14
N LYS A 294 33.32 -13.95 7.38
CA LYS A 294 33.30 -12.56 6.92
C LYS A 294 33.28 -12.51 5.39
N ILE A 295 32.50 -11.60 4.81
CA ILE A 295 32.54 -11.30 3.38
C ILE A 295 33.96 -10.95 2.97
N ASN A 296 34.47 -11.59 1.92
CA ASN A 296 35.87 -11.49 1.47
C ASN A 296 36.17 -10.17 0.71
N ASN A 297 35.70 -9.05 1.27
CA ASN A 297 35.99 -7.71 0.78
C ASN A 297 35.73 -6.68 1.91
N GLY A 298 36.78 -5.98 2.34
CA GLY A 298 36.75 -5.02 3.44
C GLY A 298 35.84 -3.81 3.16
N PHE A 299 35.88 -3.32 1.92
CA PHE A 299 35.03 -2.19 1.49
C PHE A 299 33.54 -2.54 1.59
N TYR A 300 33.13 -3.67 1.01
CA TYR A 300 31.74 -4.11 1.08
C TYR A 300 31.27 -4.41 2.50
N ARG A 301 32.12 -4.98 3.36
CA ARG A 301 31.77 -5.15 4.78
C ARG A 301 31.41 -3.82 5.43
N SER A 302 32.21 -2.77 5.18
CA SER A 302 31.98 -1.43 5.74
C SER A 302 30.67 -0.82 5.22
N GLU A 303 30.42 -0.89 3.91
CA GLU A 303 29.20 -0.37 3.28
C GLU A 303 27.95 -1.10 3.80
N ILE A 304 27.99 -2.43 3.89
CA ILE A 304 26.90 -3.24 4.42
C ILE A 304 26.65 -2.93 5.90
N ALA A 305 27.69 -2.83 6.71
CA ALA A 305 27.55 -2.49 8.12
C ALA A 305 26.93 -1.09 8.30
N SER A 306 27.40 -0.09 7.54
CA SER A 306 26.81 1.25 7.52
C SER A 306 25.33 1.23 7.11
N HIS A 307 24.98 0.44 6.09
CA HIS A 307 23.60 0.29 5.65
C HIS A 307 22.72 -0.34 6.75
N LYS A 308 23.18 -1.43 7.39
CA LYS A 308 22.47 -2.11 8.48
C LYS A 308 22.28 -1.23 9.71
N ILE A 309 23.27 -0.41 10.07
CA ILE A 309 23.14 0.57 11.16
C ILE A 309 22.04 1.57 10.85
N LYS A 310 21.99 2.10 9.62
CA LYS A 310 20.96 3.04 9.16
C LYS A 310 19.57 2.40 9.11
N GLU A 311 19.48 1.15 8.66
CA GLU A 311 18.25 0.35 8.65
C GLU A 311 17.70 0.20 10.07
N HIS A 312 18.54 -0.19 11.02
CA HIS A 312 18.17 -0.34 12.43
C HIS A 312 17.72 1.00 13.06
N ALA A 313 18.48 2.07 12.85
CA ALA A 313 18.13 3.41 13.34
C ALA A 313 16.81 3.91 12.76
N PHE A 314 16.55 3.61 11.48
CA PHE A 314 15.28 3.93 10.84
C PHE A 314 14.11 3.15 11.44
N GLY A 315 14.29 1.84 11.71
CA GLY A 315 13.30 1.01 12.41
C GLY A 315 12.92 1.57 13.78
N LEU A 316 13.92 1.96 14.59
CA LEU A 316 13.69 2.59 15.90
C LEU A 316 12.96 3.95 15.76
N THR A 317 13.26 4.71 14.71
CA THR A 317 12.59 5.99 14.44
C THR A 317 11.12 5.80 14.06
N LEU A 318 10.81 4.76 13.27
CA LEU A 318 9.44 4.38 12.93
C LEU A 318 8.65 3.96 14.18
N GLN A 319 9.26 3.15 15.04
CA GLN A 319 8.64 2.72 16.31
C GLN A 319 8.34 3.94 17.20
N ARG A 320 9.32 4.83 17.42
CA ARG A 320 9.12 6.06 18.19
C ARG A 320 7.99 6.93 17.67
N ALA A 321 7.90 7.11 16.35
CA ALA A 321 6.81 7.89 15.75
C ALA A 321 5.45 7.22 15.91
N GLY A 322 5.39 5.90 15.94
CA GLY A 322 4.18 5.16 16.28
C GLY A 322 3.72 5.43 17.72
N ASP A 323 4.65 5.40 18.67
CA ASP A 323 4.41 5.67 20.09
C ASP A 323 3.96 7.13 20.34
N GLU A 324 4.47 8.09 19.55
CA GLU A 324 4.08 9.52 19.58
C GLU A 324 2.70 9.82 18.98
N GLY A 325 1.93 8.80 18.54
CA GLY A 325 0.58 8.97 17.99
C GLY A 325 0.52 9.05 16.46
N GLY A 326 1.55 8.61 15.77
CA GLY A 326 1.57 8.26 14.33
C GLY A 326 1.35 9.41 13.37
N LYS A 327 0.11 9.68 13.00
CA LYS A 327 -0.25 10.60 11.90
C LYS A 327 0.18 12.07 12.09
N ALA A 328 0.33 12.53 13.33
CA ALA A 328 0.64 13.93 13.66
C ALA A 328 2.14 14.19 13.87
N SER A 329 2.97 13.15 13.88
CA SER A 329 4.40 13.32 14.13
C SER A 329 5.09 14.03 12.96
N ALA A 330 5.84 15.09 13.25
CA ALA A 330 6.73 15.73 12.30
C ALA A 330 7.76 14.74 11.72
N THR A 331 8.16 13.76 12.52
CA THR A 331 9.07 12.66 12.17
C THR A 331 8.53 11.82 11.02
N ALA A 332 7.20 11.57 10.97
CA ALA A 332 6.58 10.79 9.90
C ALA A 332 6.77 11.39 8.50
N SER A 333 6.97 12.71 8.40
CA SER A 333 7.17 13.40 7.12
C SER A 333 8.45 12.98 6.39
N MET A 334 9.46 12.45 7.10
CA MET A 334 10.70 11.97 6.50
C MET A 334 10.64 10.51 6.02
N PHE A 335 9.65 9.71 6.45
CA PHE A 335 9.66 8.27 6.25
C PHE A 335 9.67 7.86 4.78
N LYS A 336 8.83 8.49 3.96
CA LYS A 336 8.81 8.21 2.52
C LYS A 336 10.17 8.53 1.89
N LEU A 337 10.70 9.72 2.13
CA LEU A 337 11.98 10.15 1.57
C LEU A 337 13.11 9.21 1.99
N TYR A 338 13.30 9.06 3.31
CA TYR A 338 14.41 8.24 3.82
C TYR A 338 14.28 6.76 3.45
N GLY A 339 13.07 6.19 3.60
CA GLY A 339 12.82 4.78 3.31
C GLY A 339 13.05 4.43 1.84
N THR A 340 12.59 5.28 0.91
CA THR A 340 12.80 5.04 -0.52
C THR A 340 14.27 5.17 -0.95
N GLU A 341 14.99 6.16 -0.45
CA GLU A 341 16.42 6.32 -0.74
C GLU A 341 17.25 5.18 -0.12
N HIS A 342 16.88 4.74 1.10
CA HIS A 342 17.50 3.61 1.76
C HIS A 342 17.28 2.30 0.98
N ASN A 343 16.07 2.05 0.48
CA ASN A 343 15.76 0.89 -0.35
C ASN A 343 16.52 0.90 -1.70
N LYS A 344 16.65 2.05 -2.34
CA LYS A 344 17.48 2.21 -3.55
C LYS A 344 18.94 1.85 -3.27
N LYS A 345 19.52 2.39 -2.19
CA LYS A 345 20.91 2.09 -1.78
C LYS A 345 21.09 0.60 -1.47
N ARG A 346 20.12 -0.04 -0.83
CA ARG A 346 20.15 -1.49 -0.58
C ARG A 346 20.30 -2.29 -1.87
N HIS A 347 19.47 -2.01 -2.88
CA HIS A 347 19.54 -2.72 -4.15
C HIS A 347 20.80 -2.38 -4.92
N GLU A 348 21.32 -1.15 -4.85
CA GLU A 348 22.59 -0.78 -5.44
C GLU A 348 23.76 -1.58 -4.83
N LEU A 349 23.76 -1.77 -3.52
CA LEU A 349 24.78 -2.61 -2.86
C LEU A 349 24.65 -4.07 -3.26
N MET A 350 23.42 -4.60 -3.43
CA MET A 350 23.21 -5.97 -3.91
C MET A 350 23.75 -6.16 -5.33
N ILE A 351 23.38 -5.30 -6.26
CA ILE A 351 23.85 -5.35 -7.67
C ILE A 351 25.38 -5.18 -7.74
N ALA A 352 25.95 -4.25 -6.96
CA ALA A 352 27.38 -4.06 -6.92
C ALA A 352 28.13 -5.29 -6.34
N ALA A 353 27.53 -6.01 -5.38
CA ALA A 353 28.09 -7.26 -4.84
C ALA A 353 28.05 -8.40 -5.89
N MET A 354 27.07 -8.41 -6.77
CA MET A 354 26.94 -9.40 -7.85
C MET A 354 27.96 -9.19 -8.98
N GLY A 355 28.59 -8.00 -9.10
CA GLY A 355 29.54 -7.71 -10.16
C GLY A 355 28.91 -7.84 -11.55
N THR A 356 29.50 -8.64 -12.44
CA THR A 356 28.97 -8.88 -13.80
C THR A 356 27.61 -9.58 -13.82
N ASP A 357 27.32 -10.42 -12.83
CA ASP A 357 26.03 -11.11 -12.74
C ASP A 357 24.87 -10.13 -12.43
N GLY A 358 25.20 -8.95 -11.87
CA GLY A 358 24.23 -7.88 -11.59
C GLY A 358 23.61 -7.23 -12.82
N VAL A 359 24.05 -7.54 -14.04
CA VAL A 359 23.44 -7.09 -15.30
C VAL A 359 22.66 -8.21 -16.00
N ALA A 360 22.55 -9.40 -15.42
CA ALA A 360 21.82 -10.52 -15.96
C ALA A 360 20.33 -10.16 -16.15
N TRP A 361 19.80 -10.39 -17.35
CA TRP A 361 18.41 -10.07 -17.72
C TRP A 361 17.61 -11.30 -18.13
N ASP A 362 18.18 -12.08 -19.01
CA ASP A 362 17.65 -13.33 -19.56
C ASP A 362 18.80 -14.34 -19.65
N GLY A 363 18.52 -15.56 -20.10
CA GLY A 363 19.47 -16.64 -20.28
C GLY A 363 19.33 -17.72 -19.18
N ASP A 364 19.60 -18.97 -19.58
CA ASP A 364 19.51 -20.12 -18.69
C ASP A 364 20.76 -20.30 -17.83
N GLU A 365 21.84 -19.57 -18.15
CA GLU A 365 23.10 -19.54 -17.43
C GLU A 365 23.03 -18.74 -16.10
N PHE A 366 21.97 -17.94 -15.90
CA PHE A 366 21.77 -17.15 -14.69
C PHE A 366 20.59 -17.65 -13.87
N ASP A 367 20.75 -17.68 -12.55
CA ASP A 367 19.65 -17.98 -11.64
C ASP A 367 18.51 -16.97 -11.80
N ASP A 368 17.27 -17.44 -11.79
CA ASP A 368 16.09 -16.59 -11.84
C ASP A 368 16.08 -15.57 -10.67
N SER A 369 16.63 -15.95 -9.52
CA SER A 369 16.75 -15.05 -8.37
C SER A 369 17.64 -13.85 -8.68
N ASP A 370 18.72 -14.02 -9.44
CA ASP A 370 19.67 -12.97 -9.80
C ASP A 370 19.06 -12.06 -10.88
N LYS A 371 18.46 -12.65 -11.94
CA LYS A 371 17.69 -11.89 -12.96
C LYS A 371 16.57 -11.06 -12.33
N ASN A 372 15.85 -11.62 -11.36
CA ASN A 372 14.79 -10.90 -10.66
C ASN A 372 15.34 -9.78 -9.75
N LEU A 373 16.54 -9.93 -9.19
CA LEU A 373 17.18 -8.87 -8.40
C LEU A 373 17.58 -7.68 -9.27
N THR A 374 18.12 -7.91 -10.45
CA THR A 374 18.41 -6.87 -11.47
C THR A 374 17.14 -6.09 -11.83
N LYS A 375 16.05 -6.82 -12.14
CA LYS A 375 14.74 -6.21 -12.47
C LYS A 375 14.18 -5.42 -11.26
N ALA A 376 14.32 -5.93 -10.04
CA ALA A 376 13.91 -5.24 -8.82
C ALA A 376 14.72 -3.96 -8.58
N TRP A 377 16.05 -3.99 -8.78
CA TRP A 377 16.90 -2.81 -8.70
C TRP A 377 16.44 -1.70 -9.64
N LEU A 378 16.18 -2.02 -10.90
CA LEU A 378 15.66 -1.05 -11.87
C LEU A 378 14.31 -0.49 -11.42
N ARG A 379 13.42 -1.33 -10.90
CA ARG A 379 12.11 -0.89 -10.36
C ARG A 379 12.26 0.10 -9.19
N THR A 380 13.29 -0.05 -8.34
CA THR A 380 13.50 0.88 -7.21
C THR A 380 13.76 2.32 -7.63
N LYS A 381 14.19 2.58 -8.88
CA LYS A 381 14.41 3.95 -9.38
C LYS A 381 13.11 4.76 -9.37
N GLY A 382 11.96 4.11 -9.56
CA GLY A 382 10.64 4.72 -9.41
C GLY A 382 10.29 5.14 -7.98
N ASN A 383 10.94 4.56 -6.96
CA ASN A 383 10.63 4.88 -5.56
C ASN A 383 10.84 6.35 -5.19
N SER A 384 11.78 7.05 -5.84
CA SER A 384 11.99 8.50 -5.63
C SER A 384 10.91 9.37 -6.27
N LEU A 385 10.05 8.80 -7.14
CA LEU A 385 9.04 9.51 -7.91
C LEU A 385 7.62 9.26 -7.39
N GLU A 386 7.28 8.00 -7.15
CA GLU A 386 5.96 7.56 -6.68
C GLU A 386 5.65 8.05 -5.25
N GLY A 387 4.38 8.25 -4.89
CA GLY A 387 3.97 8.72 -3.56
C GLY A 387 4.47 10.12 -3.20
N GLY A 388 4.72 10.97 -4.19
CA GLY A 388 5.37 12.27 -4.10
C GLY A 388 6.89 12.18 -4.27
N THR A 389 7.44 13.00 -5.17
CA THR A 389 8.88 12.96 -5.46
C THR A 389 9.73 13.32 -4.23
N SER A 390 11.01 12.95 -4.25
CA SER A 390 11.95 13.34 -3.19
C SER A 390 11.96 14.85 -2.97
N GLU A 391 11.88 15.64 -4.05
CA GLU A 391 11.82 17.11 -3.99
C GLU A 391 10.52 17.62 -3.35
N VAL A 392 9.37 16.99 -3.68
CA VAL A 392 8.08 17.32 -3.03
C VAL A 392 8.13 17.00 -1.54
N GLN A 393 8.72 15.88 -1.14
CA GLN A 393 8.89 15.53 0.28
C GLN A 393 9.81 16.52 1.00
N LEU A 394 10.93 16.91 0.39
CA LEU A 394 11.82 17.94 0.93
C LEU A 394 11.09 19.29 1.11
N ASN A 395 10.27 19.70 0.15
CA ASN A 395 9.45 20.91 0.26
C ASN A 395 8.44 20.83 1.41
N VAL A 396 7.81 19.66 1.61
CA VAL A 396 6.89 19.45 2.75
C VAL A 396 7.66 19.56 4.07
N ILE A 397 8.81 18.90 4.19
CA ILE A 397 9.65 18.92 5.39
C ILE A 397 10.12 20.36 5.66
N SER A 398 10.68 21.04 4.68
CA SER A 398 11.22 22.40 4.87
C SER A 398 10.14 23.40 5.33
N LYS A 399 8.99 23.41 4.64
CA LYS A 399 7.94 24.40 4.89
C LYS A 399 7.08 24.09 6.10
N ARG A 400 6.67 22.80 6.26
CA ARG A 400 5.66 22.41 7.27
C ARG A 400 6.25 21.87 8.56
N VAL A 401 7.44 21.29 8.50
CA VAL A 401 8.11 20.72 9.67
C VAL A 401 9.12 21.69 10.24
N LEU A 402 9.98 22.26 9.38
CA LEU A 402 11.06 23.15 9.80
C LEU A 402 10.68 24.63 9.78
N GLY A 403 9.55 25.01 9.16
CA GLY A 403 9.10 26.41 9.08
C GLY A 403 10.02 27.30 8.27
N LEU A 404 10.77 26.74 7.32
CA LEU A 404 11.67 27.50 6.47
C LEU A 404 10.90 28.34 5.44
N PRO A 405 11.46 29.49 4.99
CA PRO A 405 10.86 30.32 3.95
C PRO A 405 10.61 29.54 2.66
N SER A 406 9.54 29.94 1.93
CA SER A 406 9.16 29.34 0.64
C SER A 406 9.91 29.97 -0.53
#